data_919a1df98f3567e5dfb03490b0a0c71d
#
_entry.id   919a1df98f3567e5dfb03490b0a0c71d
#
_cell.length_a   1.000
_cell.length_b   1.000
_cell.length_c   1.000
_cell.angle_alpha   90.00
_cell.angle_beta   90.00
_cell.angle_gamma   90.00
#
_symmetry.space_group_name_H-M   'P 1'
#
loop_
_entity.id
_entity.type
_entity.pdbx_description
1 polymer ?
#
loop_
_entity_poly.entity_id
_entity_poly.type
_entity_poly.pdbx_seq_one_letter_code
_entity_poly.pdbx_strand_id
1 'polypeptide(L)'
;MTVVVTVERRMKPGSLREIHRLQAELWEIASRTPGYISGETVFSASDPDRFMTLSRWESIDHWWDWENNGERHDLFEKYSGILEVTRGPRVWRTTQ
;
A
#
# COMPACT_ATOMS: atom_id res chain seq x y z
N MET A 1 -14.93 -14.15 -2.33
CA MET A 1 -15.06 -13.12 -1.28
C MET A 1 -13.87 -12.19 -1.38
N THR A 2 -14.12 -10.90 -1.55
CA THR A 2 -13.05 -9.93 -1.67
C THR A 2 -12.46 -9.58 -0.30
N VAL A 3 -11.23 -9.10 -0.33
CA VAL A 3 -10.57 -8.62 0.89
C VAL A 3 -10.11 -7.18 0.69
N VAL A 4 -10.06 -6.44 1.79
CA VAL A 4 -9.48 -5.10 1.87
C VAL A 4 -8.27 -5.19 2.77
N VAL A 5 -7.16 -4.62 2.34
CA VAL A 5 -5.93 -4.62 3.14
C VAL A 5 -5.54 -3.20 3.46
N THR A 6 -5.26 -2.94 4.72
CA THR A 6 -4.82 -1.63 5.19
C THR A 6 -3.41 -1.72 5.78
N VAL A 7 -2.58 -0.74 5.47
CA VAL A 7 -1.23 -0.62 6.04
C VAL A 7 -1.02 0.85 6.41
N GLU A 8 -0.67 1.09 7.67
CA GLU A 8 -0.36 2.44 8.15
C GLU A 8 1.14 2.66 8.12
N ARG A 9 1.52 3.84 7.65
CA ARG A 9 2.93 4.22 7.52
C ARG A 9 3.13 5.65 7.96
N ARG A 10 4.39 5.95 8.28
CA ARG A 10 4.85 7.32 8.54
C ARG A 10 5.94 7.65 7.54
N MET A 11 5.88 8.84 6.97
CA MET A 11 6.93 9.34 6.10
C MET A 11 7.84 10.31 6.86
N LYS A 12 9.08 10.39 6.41
CA LYS A 12 10.00 11.42 6.86
C LYS A 12 9.41 12.81 6.50
N PRO A 13 9.41 13.78 7.42
CA PRO A 13 8.87 15.11 7.12
C PRO A 13 9.50 15.71 5.85
N GLY A 14 8.66 16.30 5.01
CA GLY A 14 9.10 16.89 3.74
C GLY A 14 9.18 15.92 2.57
N SER A 15 8.76 14.68 2.73
CA SER A 15 8.86 13.64 1.71
C SER A 15 7.60 13.42 0.87
N LEU A 16 6.63 14.33 0.93
CA LEU A 16 5.35 14.14 0.26
C LEU A 16 5.49 13.91 -1.26
N ARG A 17 6.42 14.62 -1.91
CA ARG A 17 6.66 14.46 -3.34
C ARG A 17 7.13 13.04 -3.66
N GLU A 18 8.06 12.54 -2.88
CA GLU A 18 8.61 11.18 -3.04
C GLU A 18 7.53 10.12 -2.75
N ILE A 19 6.68 10.37 -1.78
CA ILE A 19 5.55 9.47 -1.49
C ILE A 19 4.57 9.42 -2.65
N HIS A 20 4.28 10.56 -3.28
CA HIS A 20 3.42 10.57 -4.46
C HIS A 20 4.02 9.77 -5.61
N ARG A 21 5.34 9.85 -5.82
CA ARG A 21 6.04 9.05 -6.83
C ARG A 21 5.95 7.57 -6.51
N LEU A 22 6.22 7.20 -5.26
CA LEU A 22 6.11 5.83 -4.80
C LEU A 22 4.71 5.28 -5.08
N GLN A 23 3.68 6.04 -4.73
CA GLN A 23 2.30 5.61 -4.93
C GLN A 23 1.97 5.40 -6.40
N ALA A 24 2.39 6.31 -7.27
CA ALA A 24 2.14 6.17 -8.70
C ALA A 24 2.79 4.91 -9.26
N GLU A 25 4.04 4.64 -8.89
CA GLU A 25 4.75 3.44 -9.32
C GLU A 25 4.14 2.17 -8.72
N LEU A 26 3.73 2.24 -7.45
CA LEU A 26 3.13 1.12 -6.75
C LEU A 26 1.80 0.71 -7.40
N TRP A 27 0.93 1.68 -7.66
CA TRP A 27 -0.36 1.40 -8.25
C TRP A 27 -0.25 0.91 -9.70
N GLU A 28 0.78 1.34 -10.43
CA GLU A 28 1.04 0.81 -11.76
C GLU A 28 1.37 -0.69 -11.69
N ILE A 29 2.26 -1.09 -10.79
CA ILE A 29 2.61 -2.51 -10.61
C ILE A 29 1.38 -3.30 -10.15
N ALA A 30 0.64 -2.77 -9.18
CA ALA A 30 -0.55 -3.41 -8.65
C ALA A 30 -1.61 -3.62 -9.74
N SER A 31 -1.81 -2.63 -10.61
CA SER A 31 -2.81 -2.71 -11.67
C SER A 31 -2.56 -3.84 -12.67
N ARG A 32 -1.33 -4.32 -12.77
CA ARG A 32 -0.93 -5.45 -13.62
C ARG A 32 -0.92 -6.77 -12.87
N THR A 33 -1.24 -6.75 -11.58
CA THR A 33 -1.19 -7.94 -10.73
C THR A 33 -2.55 -8.61 -10.68
N PRO A 34 -2.63 -9.92 -10.93
CA PRO A 34 -3.90 -10.64 -10.88
C PRO A 34 -4.62 -10.45 -9.55
N GLY A 35 -5.93 -10.25 -9.64
CA GLY A 35 -6.79 -10.10 -8.47
C GLY A 35 -6.86 -8.69 -7.89
N TYR A 36 -6.09 -7.75 -8.41
CA TYR A 36 -6.17 -6.35 -7.98
C TYR A 36 -7.50 -5.73 -8.42
N ILE A 37 -8.19 -5.08 -7.49
CA ILE A 37 -9.46 -4.40 -7.77
C ILE A 37 -9.30 -2.88 -7.73
N SER A 38 -8.77 -2.36 -6.62
CA SER A 38 -8.60 -0.92 -6.43
C SER A 38 -7.63 -0.63 -5.29
N GLY A 39 -7.15 0.59 -5.25
CA GLY A 39 -6.33 1.07 -4.16
C GLY A 39 -6.49 2.57 -3.98
N GLU A 40 -6.27 3.02 -2.75
CA GLU A 40 -6.23 4.43 -2.44
C GLU A 40 -5.32 4.69 -1.26
N THR A 41 -4.89 5.92 -1.12
CA THR A 41 -4.09 6.37 0.01
C THR A 41 -4.82 7.51 0.69
N VAL A 42 -4.88 7.46 2.00
CA VAL A 42 -5.48 8.50 2.82
C VAL A 42 -4.46 9.02 3.81
N PHE A 43 -4.45 10.33 4.02
CA PHE A 43 -3.54 10.97 4.96
C PHE A 43 -4.29 11.34 6.24
N SER A 44 -3.57 11.27 7.36
CA SER A 44 -4.16 11.65 8.64
C SER A 44 -4.55 13.13 8.63
N ALA A 45 -5.74 13.44 9.11
CA ALA A 45 -6.21 14.82 9.22
C ALA A 45 -5.45 15.61 10.30
N SER A 46 -4.85 14.91 11.27
CA SER A 46 -4.18 15.55 12.41
C SER A 46 -2.65 15.43 12.38
N ASP A 47 -2.11 14.48 11.62
CA ASP A 47 -0.66 14.25 11.52
C ASP A 47 -0.28 14.14 10.05
N PRO A 48 0.30 15.20 9.46
CA PRO A 48 0.58 15.23 8.03
C PRO A 48 1.62 14.21 7.55
N ASP A 49 2.37 13.61 8.46
CA ASP A 49 3.39 12.61 8.11
C ASP A 49 2.86 11.18 8.18
N ARG A 50 1.63 11.00 8.63
CA ARG A 50 1.01 9.70 8.78
C ARG A 50 -0.02 9.47 7.67
N PHE A 51 0.06 8.30 7.06
CA PHE A 51 -0.89 7.93 6.01
C PHE A 51 -1.20 6.44 6.05
N MET A 52 -2.25 6.05 5.33
CA MET A 52 -2.68 4.67 5.26
C MET A 52 -2.98 4.33 3.81
N THR A 53 -2.54 3.17 3.37
CA THR A 53 -2.95 2.63 2.07
C THR A 53 -4.04 1.60 2.29
N LEU A 54 -5.06 1.66 1.40
CA LEU A 54 -6.10 0.65 1.34
C LEU A 54 -6.00 0.02 -0.04
N SER A 55 -6.02 -1.31 -0.08
CA SER A 55 -6.06 -2.03 -1.35
C SER A 55 -7.13 -3.10 -1.28
N ARG A 56 -7.77 -3.33 -2.42
CA ARG A 56 -8.85 -4.30 -2.52
C ARG A 56 -8.47 -5.38 -3.51
N TRP A 57 -8.67 -6.64 -3.13
CA TRP A 57 -8.23 -7.82 -3.87
C TRP A 57 -9.35 -8.84 -3.98
N GLU A 58 -9.38 -9.60 -5.07
CA GLU A 58 -10.39 -10.62 -5.28
C GLU A 58 -10.37 -11.74 -4.22
N SER A 59 -9.19 -12.02 -3.66
CA SER A 59 -9.03 -13.01 -2.60
C SER A 59 -7.79 -12.73 -1.77
N ILE A 60 -7.70 -13.38 -0.62
CA ILE A 60 -6.52 -13.29 0.24
C ILE A 60 -5.28 -13.85 -0.44
N ASP A 61 -5.43 -14.88 -1.28
CA ASP A 61 -4.31 -15.46 -2.01
C ASP A 61 -3.74 -14.49 -3.03
N HIS A 62 -4.59 -13.73 -3.72
CA HIS A 62 -4.15 -12.69 -4.63
C HIS A 62 -3.38 -11.60 -3.91
N TRP A 63 -3.87 -11.16 -2.74
CA TRP A 63 -3.14 -10.20 -1.93
C TRP A 63 -1.80 -10.75 -1.48
N TRP A 64 -1.75 -12.02 -1.09
CA TRP A 64 -0.51 -12.67 -0.64
C TRP A 64 0.54 -12.69 -1.75
N ASP A 65 0.13 -12.97 -2.98
CA ASP A 65 1.02 -12.92 -4.13
C ASP A 65 1.56 -11.51 -4.36
N TRP A 66 0.72 -10.51 -4.18
CA TRP A 66 1.12 -9.10 -4.24
C TRP A 66 2.14 -8.76 -3.14
N GLU A 67 1.88 -9.19 -1.92
CA GLU A 67 2.77 -8.96 -0.78
C GLU A 67 4.18 -9.52 -1.05
N ASN A 68 4.28 -10.61 -1.79
CA ASN A 68 5.54 -11.28 -2.13
C ASN A 68 6.05 -10.93 -3.54
N ASN A 69 5.48 -9.93 -4.19
CA ASN A 69 5.88 -9.52 -5.53
C ASN A 69 7.26 -8.84 -5.50
N GLY A 70 8.19 -9.31 -6.35
CA GLY A 70 9.57 -8.81 -6.39
C GLY A 70 9.69 -7.35 -6.79
N GLU A 71 8.90 -6.90 -7.77
CA GLU A 71 8.90 -5.49 -8.19
C GLU A 71 8.44 -4.58 -7.06
N ARG A 72 7.43 -5.03 -6.30
CA ARG A 72 6.93 -4.32 -5.14
C ARG A 72 8.02 -4.20 -4.07
N HIS A 73 8.73 -5.29 -3.79
CA HIS A 73 9.83 -5.30 -2.81
C HIS A 73 10.94 -4.34 -3.22
N ASP A 74 11.35 -4.37 -4.48
CA ASP A 74 12.39 -3.48 -4.99
C ASP A 74 11.98 -2.02 -4.88
N LEU A 75 10.74 -1.73 -5.17
CA LEU A 75 10.20 -0.37 -5.08
C LEU A 75 10.24 0.15 -3.64
N PHE A 76 9.77 -0.65 -2.68
CA PHE A 76 9.79 -0.26 -1.27
C PHE A 76 11.22 -0.12 -0.74
N GLU A 77 12.14 -0.95 -1.20
CA GLU A 77 13.55 -0.82 -0.84
C GLU A 77 14.13 0.52 -1.30
N LYS A 78 13.78 0.93 -2.52
CA LYS A 78 14.22 2.22 -3.08
C LYS A 78 13.80 3.40 -2.21
N TYR A 79 12.64 3.31 -1.56
CA TYR A 79 12.09 4.40 -0.73
C TYR A 79 12.25 4.15 0.77
N SER A 80 12.98 3.12 1.18
CA SER A 80 13.07 2.70 2.58
C SER A 80 13.60 3.77 3.54
N GLY A 81 14.40 4.71 3.05
CA GLY A 81 14.96 5.78 3.87
C GLY A 81 13.96 6.86 4.30
N ILE A 82 12.79 6.90 3.69
CA ILE A 82 11.78 7.94 3.97
C ILE A 82 10.47 7.42 4.53
N LEU A 83 10.36 6.10 4.72
CA LEU A 83 9.12 5.49 5.21
C LEU A 83 9.39 4.51 6.33
N GLU A 84 8.42 4.37 7.22
CA GLU A 84 8.37 3.25 8.15
C GLU A 84 6.93 2.74 8.26
N VAL A 85 6.77 1.45 8.49
CA VAL A 85 5.48 0.85 8.78
C VAL A 85 5.18 1.04 10.27
N THR A 86 4.11 1.76 10.57
CA THR A 86 3.68 1.98 11.95
C THR A 86 2.66 0.94 12.40
N ARG A 87 1.92 0.39 11.43
CA ARG A 87 1.01 -0.72 11.66
C ARG A 87 1.00 -1.58 10.41
N GLY A 88 1.46 -2.82 10.54
CA GLY A 88 1.58 -3.77 9.44
C GLY A 88 0.24 -4.15 8.82
N PRO A 89 0.26 -5.01 7.81
CA PRO A 89 -0.95 -5.33 7.06
C PRO A 89 -2.06 -5.89 7.94
N ARG A 90 -3.25 -5.35 7.75
CA ARG A 90 -4.49 -5.88 8.32
C ARG A 90 -5.38 -6.27 7.16
N VAL A 91 -5.86 -7.49 7.19
CA VAL A 91 -6.69 -8.03 6.13
C VAL A 91 -8.13 -8.16 6.64
N TRP A 92 -9.05 -7.55 5.90
CA TRP A 92 -10.47 -7.51 6.24
C TRP A 92 -11.25 -8.18 5.13
N ARG A 93 -12.17 -9.07 5.47
CA ARG A 93 -13.06 -9.67 4.48
C ARG A 93 -14.30 -8.81 4.30
N THR A 94 -14.74 -8.68 3.06
CA THR A 94 -16.01 -8.04 2.79
C THR A 94 -17.14 -9.07 3.02
N THR A 95 -18.36 -8.58 3.17
CA THR A 95 -19.53 -9.45 3.35
C THR A 95 -20.09 -9.99 2.04
N GLN A 96 -19.45 -9.68 0.94
CA GLN A 96 -19.93 -10.10 -0.37
C GLN A 96 -18.88 -10.87 -1.15
#